data_94ba6df7728825684b02d233590fd6e0
#
_entry.id   94ba6df7728825684b02d233590fd6e0
#
_cell.length_a   1.000
_cell.length_b   1.000
_cell.length_c   1.000
_cell.angle_alpha   90.00
_cell.angle_beta   90.00
_cell.angle_gamma   90.00
#
_symmetry.space_group_name_H-M   'P 1'
#
loop_
_entity.id
_entity.type
_entity.pdbx_description
1 polymer ?
#
loop_
_entity_poly.entity_id
_entity_poly.type
_entity_poly.pdbx_seq_one_letter_code
_entity_poly.pdbx_strand_id
1 'polypeptide(L)'
;MKVKEESKKVGLKLNIQKTKFMASGPITSWEIDGERVETVETVSDFIFLGSKITADGDCSHEIKRCLLLGRKVMTNLDSIFKSRDITLPTKVHLVKAMVFPVVMYGCESCTVKKAERRRIDAFKLWC
;
A
#
# COMPACT_ATOMS: atom_id res chain seq x y z
N MET A 1 -12.95 5.72 -24.83
CA MET A 1 -12.07 5.73 -23.65
C MET A 1 -10.63 5.60 -24.09
N LYS A 2 -9.82 6.63 -23.86
CA LYS A 2 -8.42 6.73 -24.34
C LYS A 2 -7.53 5.54 -23.93
N VAL A 3 -7.67 5.04 -22.70
CA VAL A 3 -6.87 3.90 -22.20
C VAL A 3 -7.06 2.64 -23.03
N LYS A 4 -8.29 2.34 -23.46
CA LYS A 4 -8.62 1.17 -24.28
C LYS A 4 -8.02 1.28 -25.70
N GLU A 5 -8.07 2.47 -26.28
CA GLU A 5 -7.52 2.73 -27.60
C GLU A 5 -5.99 2.65 -27.62
N GLU A 6 -5.35 3.28 -26.62
CA GLU A 6 -3.90 3.24 -26.50
C GLU A 6 -3.38 1.83 -26.18
N SER A 7 -4.12 1.06 -25.35
CA SER A 7 -3.77 -0.34 -25.06
C SER A 7 -3.83 -1.21 -26.30
N LYS A 8 -4.82 -1.01 -27.17
CA LYS A 8 -4.94 -1.74 -28.45
C LYS A 8 -3.78 -1.48 -29.39
N LYS A 9 -3.23 -0.28 -29.41
CA LYS A 9 -2.07 0.10 -30.25
C LYS A 9 -0.82 -0.72 -29.90
N VAL A 10 -0.67 -1.12 -28.64
CA VAL A 10 0.46 -1.94 -28.15
C VAL A 10 0.08 -3.43 -28.01
N GLY A 11 -1.06 -3.88 -28.57
CA GLY A 11 -1.47 -5.29 -28.58
C GLY A 11 -2.12 -5.77 -27.27
N LEU A 12 -2.45 -4.89 -26.35
CA LEU A 12 -3.11 -5.22 -25.07
C LEU A 12 -4.63 -5.06 -25.17
N LYS A 13 -5.37 -6.00 -24.58
CA LYS A 13 -6.83 -5.91 -24.45
C LYS A 13 -7.22 -5.61 -23.01
N LEU A 14 -8.08 -4.59 -22.82
CA LEU A 14 -8.66 -4.30 -21.53
C LEU A 14 -9.65 -5.42 -21.14
N ASN A 15 -9.44 -6.05 -19.99
CA ASN A 15 -10.37 -7.03 -19.44
C ASN A 15 -11.43 -6.32 -18.58
N ILE A 16 -12.63 -6.13 -19.14
CA ILE A 16 -13.73 -5.40 -18.51
C ILE A 16 -14.18 -6.08 -17.20
N GLN A 17 -14.23 -7.42 -17.18
CA GLN A 17 -14.65 -8.17 -15.99
C GLN A 17 -13.70 -8.02 -14.80
N LYS A 18 -12.40 -7.80 -15.07
CA LYS A 18 -11.38 -7.55 -14.04
C LYS A 18 -11.14 -6.07 -13.75
N THR A 19 -11.76 -5.19 -14.52
CA THR A 19 -11.64 -3.74 -14.33
C THR A 19 -12.55 -3.33 -13.17
N LYS A 20 -12.00 -2.60 -12.19
CA LYS A 20 -12.73 -2.07 -11.04
C LYS A 20 -12.59 -0.57 -11.01
N PHE A 21 -13.61 0.12 -10.54
CA PHE A 21 -13.60 1.56 -10.33
C PHE A 21 -13.60 1.90 -8.85
N MET A 22 -12.87 2.95 -8.52
CA MET A 22 -12.88 3.54 -7.20
C MET A 22 -13.17 5.03 -7.36
N ALA A 23 -14.11 5.54 -6.58
CA ALA A 23 -14.49 6.95 -6.61
C ALA A 23 -14.71 7.47 -5.18
N SER A 24 -14.39 8.74 -4.99
CA SER A 24 -14.58 9.43 -3.71
C SER A 24 -16.00 9.98 -3.48
N GLY A 25 -16.93 9.69 -4.40
CA GLY A 25 -18.31 10.15 -4.33
C GLY A 25 -19.30 9.13 -4.91
N PRO A 26 -20.61 9.33 -4.74
CA PRO A 26 -21.62 8.44 -5.29
C PRO A 26 -21.63 8.52 -6.82
N ILE A 27 -21.17 7.45 -7.46
CA ILE A 27 -21.25 7.29 -8.92
C ILE A 27 -22.23 6.17 -9.21
N THR A 28 -23.29 6.48 -9.97
CA THR A 28 -24.39 5.57 -10.23
C THR A 28 -24.21 4.70 -11.48
N SER A 29 -23.39 5.12 -12.44
CA SER A 29 -23.11 4.34 -13.64
C SER A 29 -21.85 4.80 -14.37
N TRP A 30 -21.15 3.86 -15.01
CA TRP A 30 -20.06 4.11 -15.93
C TRP A 30 -20.31 3.43 -17.26
N GLU A 31 -20.00 4.10 -18.35
CA GLU A 31 -20.07 3.54 -19.70
C GLU A 31 -18.66 3.33 -20.26
N ILE A 32 -18.40 2.12 -20.75
CA ILE A 32 -17.21 1.82 -21.53
C ILE A 32 -17.69 1.39 -22.92
N ASP A 33 -17.37 2.15 -23.95
CA ASP A 33 -17.78 1.93 -25.34
C ASP A 33 -19.31 1.88 -25.58
N GLY A 34 -20.10 2.67 -24.84
CA GLY A 34 -21.56 2.68 -24.96
C GLY A 34 -22.27 1.49 -24.32
N GLU A 35 -21.54 0.52 -23.78
CA GLU A 35 -22.10 -0.51 -22.94
C GLU A 35 -22.16 -0.01 -21.49
N ARG A 36 -23.34 -0.03 -20.93
CA ARG A 36 -23.55 0.22 -19.50
C ARG A 36 -22.88 -0.90 -18.73
N VAL A 37 -21.77 -0.62 -18.10
CA VAL A 37 -21.07 -1.59 -17.27
C VAL A 37 -21.76 -1.65 -15.91
N GLU A 38 -22.89 -2.34 -15.84
CA GLU A 38 -23.62 -2.56 -14.58
C GLU A 38 -22.86 -3.46 -13.59
N THR A 39 -21.80 -4.10 -14.06
CA THR A 39 -21.04 -5.11 -13.29
C THR A 39 -19.71 -4.63 -12.75
N VAL A 40 -19.38 -3.33 -12.87
CA VAL A 40 -18.15 -2.86 -12.25
C VAL A 40 -18.42 -2.60 -10.78
N GLU A 41 -17.90 -3.49 -9.94
CA GLU A 41 -17.90 -3.30 -8.51
C GLU A 41 -17.24 -1.97 -8.15
N THR A 42 -18.00 -1.08 -7.52
CA THR A 42 -17.43 0.07 -6.84
C THR A 42 -16.75 -0.43 -5.58
N VAL A 43 -15.44 -0.43 -5.56
CA VAL A 43 -14.65 -0.89 -4.41
C VAL A 43 -14.33 0.30 -3.52
N SER A 44 -14.55 0.14 -2.24
CA SER A 44 -14.16 1.12 -1.22
C SER A 44 -12.66 1.13 -0.98
N ASP A 45 -12.00 0.00 -1.21
CA ASP A 45 -10.55 -0.15 -1.07
C ASP A 45 -9.98 -1.13 -2.11
N PHE A 46 -8.72 -0.95 -2.45
CA PHE A 46 -8.01 -1.77 -3.42
C PHE A 46 -6.53 -1.92 -3.05
N ILE A 47 -5.98 -3.11 -3.21
CA ILE A 47 -4.55 -3.33 -3.02
C ILE A 47 -3.85 -3.22 -4.37
N PHE A 48 -3.04 -2.18 -4.54
CA PHE A 48 -2.25 -1.92 -5.73
C PHE A 48 -0.76 -2.03 -5.42
N LEU A 49 -0.08 -2.95 -6.09
CA LEU A 49 1.35 -3.23 -5.87
C LEU A 49 1.71 -3.41 -4.37
N GLY A 50 0.85 -4.09 -3.63
CA GLY A 50 1.04 -4.33 -2.20
C GLY A 50 0.67 -3.17 -1.27
N SER A 51 0.23 -2.03 -1.80
CA SER A 51 -0.23 -0.88 -1.03
C SER A 51 -1.76 -0.77 -1.05
N LYS A 52 -2.38 -0.52 0.10
CA LYS A 52 -3.84 -0.37 0.21
C LYS A 52 -4.25 1.05 -0.10
N ILE A 53 -5.06 1.22 -1.14
CA ILE A 53 -5.65 2.50 -1.55
C ILE A 53 -7.13 2.49 -1.15
N THR A 54 -7.59 3.56 -0.52
CA THR A 54 -8.98 3.77 -0.13
C THR A 54 -9.62 4.90 -0.95
N ALA A 55 -10.92 4.82 -1.19
CA ALA A 55 -11.67 5.80 -2.00
C ALA A 55 -11.68 7.21 -1.38
N ASP A 56 -11.59 7.31 -0.06
CA ASP A 56 -11.49 8.58 0.67
C ASP A 56 -10.07 9.18 0.70
N GLY A 57 -9.08 8.46 0.17
CA GLY A 57 -7.68 8.89 0.18
C GLY A 57 -7.04 8.86 1.58
N ASP A 58 -7.66 8.24 2.57
CA ASP A 58 -7.11 8.13 3.92
C ASP A 58 -6.07 7.01 4.02
N CYS A 59 -4.82 7.38 4.21
CA CYS A 59 -3.69 6.46 4.34
C CYS A 59 -3.56 5.84 5.74
N SER A 60 -4.40 6.20 6.71
CA SER A 60 -4.28 5.72 8.10
C SER A 60 -4.34 4.20 8.22
N HIS A 61 -5.18 3.55 7.43
CA HIS A 61 -5.29 2.09 7.40
C HIS A 61 -4.03 1.44 6.85
N GLU A 62 -3.47 2.00 5.78
CA GLU A 62 -2.24 1.49 5.17
C GLU A 62 -1.04 1.66 6.10
N ILE A 63 -0.91 2.81 6.75
CA ILE A 63 0.16 3.07 7.72
C ILE A 63 0.08 2.08 8.88
N LYS A 64 -1.10 1.83 9.44
CA LYS A 64 -1.31 0.82 10.50
C LYS A 64 -0.90 -0.57 10.02
N ARG A 65 -1.27 -0.96 8.80
CA ARG A 65 -0.92 -2.25 8.19
C ARG A 65 0.60 -2.38 8.04
N CYS A 66 1.27 -1.37 7.52
CA CYS A 66 2.73 -1.35 7.36
C CYS A 66 3.45 -1.43 8.71
N LEU A 67 2.98 -0.74 9.75
CA LEU A 67 3.52 -0.84 11.10
C LEU A 67 3.39 -2.25 11.69
N LEU A 68 2.25 -2.92 11.45
CA LEU A 68 2.06 -4.32 11.88
C LEU A 68 3.01 -5.27 11.14
N LEU A 69 3.20 -5.08 9.84
CA LEU A 69 4.16 -5.86 9.05
C LEU A 69 5.58 -5.64 9.54
N GLY A 70 5.98 -4.40 9.83
CA GLY A 70 7.28 -4.06 10.41
C GLY A 70 7.52 -4.75 11.76
N ARG A 71 6.52 -4.76 12.64
CA ARG A 71 6.59 -5.50 13.91
C ARG A 71 6.77 -7.01 13.69
N LYS A 72 6.07 -7.59 12.73
CA LYS A 72 6.21 -9.00 12.37
C LYS A 72 7.62 -9.32 11.89
N VAL A 73 8.21 -8.46 11.05
CA VAL A 73 9.61 -8.61 10.61
C VAL A 73 10.56 -8.53 11.80
N MET A 74 10.38 -7.57 12.72
CA MET A 74 11.19 -7.48 13.94
C MET A 74 11.11 -8.74 14.78
N THR A 75 9.92 -9.31 14.96
CA THR A 75 9.73 -10.56 15.71
C THR A 75 10.43 -11.74 15.03
N ASN A 76 10.38 -11.81 13.70
CA ASN A 76 11.09 -12.87 12.95
C ASN A 76 12.61 -12.77 13.08
N LEU A 77 13.15 -11.57 13.30
CA LEU A 77 14.58 -11.31 13.48
C LEU A 77 15.01 -11.33 14.96
N ASP A 78 14.10 -11.63 15.89
CA ASP A 78 14.34 -11.56 17.35
C ASP A 78 15.56 -12.38 17.79
N SER A 79 15.76 -13.57 17.23
CA SER A 79 16.93 -14.42 17.52
C SER A 79 18.25 -13.73 17.15
N ILE A 80 18.28 -13.00 16.03
CA ILE A 80 19.44 -12.24 15.58
C ILE A 80 19.69 -11.05 16.49
N PHE A 81 18.64 -10.32 16.88
CA PHE A 81 18.75 -9.14 17.74
C PHE A 81 19.16 -9.50 19.18
N LYS A 82 18.77 -10.68 19.67
CA LYS A 82 19.18 -11.20 20.99
C LYS A 82 20.58 -11.81 21.00
N SER A 83 21.15 -12.19 19.85
CA SER A 83 22.48 -12.74 19.78
C SER A 83 23.54 -11.75 20.29
N ARG A 84 24.47 -12.25 21.13
CA ARG A 84 25.61 -11.47 21.61
C ARG A 84 26.75 -11.40 20.61
N ASP A 85 26.80 -12.35 19.67
CA ASP A 85 27.86 -12.45 18.66
C ASP A 85 27.73 -11.38 17.56
N ILE A 86 26.57 -10.76 17.45
CA ILE A 86 26.30 -9.73 16.45
C ILE A 86 26.42 -8.35 17.09
N THR A 87 27.28 -7.52 16.52
CA THR A 87 27.53 -6.17 17.03
C THR A 87 26.32 -5.23 16.87
N LEU A 88 26.21 -4.26 17.76
CA LEU A 88 25.13 -3.26 17.71
C LEU A 88 25.05 -2.51 16.37
N PRO A 89 26.16 -2.05 15.76
CA PRO A 89 26.10 -1.41 14.43
C PRO A 89 25.48 -2.31 13.36
N THR A 90 25.78 -3.61 13.38
CA THR A 90 25.20 -4.60 12.45
C THR A 90 23.70 -4.74 12.68
N LYS A 91 23.24 -4.81 13.92
CA LYS A 91 21.81 -4.86 14.27
C LYS A 91 21.06 -3.62 13.76
N VAL A 92 21.62 -2.44 13.99
CA VAL A 92 21.04 -1.18 13.48
C VAL A 92 20.98 -1.18 11.95
N HIS A 93 22.01 -1.67 11.28
CA HIS A 93 22.01 -1.79 9.82
C HIS A 93 20.91 -2.73 9.32
N LEU A 94 20.71 -3.87 9.97
CA LEU A 94 19.63 -4.81 9.65
C LEU A 94 18.23 -4.17 9.79
N VAL A 95 17.99 -3.43 10.86
CA VAL A 95 16.72 -2.69 11.05
C VAL A 95 16.50 -1.70 9.90
N LYS A 96 17.51 -0.92 9.56
CA LYS A 96 17.43 0.06 8.47
C LYS A 96 17.22 -0.58 7.10
N ALA A 97 17.83 -1.74 6.85
CA ALA A 97 17.77 -2.41 5.56
C ALA A 97 16.51 -3.28 5.37
N MET A 98 15.96 -3.87 6.44
CA MET A 98 14.89 -4.86 6.35
C MET A 98 13.57 -4.39 6.95
N VAL A 99 13.57 -3.64 8.04
CA VAL A 99 12.35 -3.25 8.76
C VAL A 99 11.81 -1.92 8.24
N PHE A 100 12.63 -0.89 8.14
CA PHE A 100 12.18 0.44 7.72
C PHE A 100 11.63 0.48 6.29
N PRO A 101 12.20 -0.23 5.29
CA PRO A 101 11.61 -0.28 3.96
C PRO A 101 10.19 -0.87 3.95
N VAL A 102 9.90 -1.86 4.79
CA VAL A 102 8.56 -2.45 4.92
C VAL A 102 7.56 -1.43 5.48
N VAL A 103 7.96 -0.69 6.51
CA VAL A 103 7.11 0.32 7.17
C VAL A 103 6.88 1.54 6.27
N MET A 104 7.92 1.96 5.54
CA MET A 104 7.88 3.17 4.70
C MET A 104 7.39 2.89 3.28
N TYR A 105 7.13 1.63 2.92
CA TYR A 105 6.65 1.27 1.59
C TYR A 105 5.32 1.95 1.26
N GLY A 106 5.27 2.64 0.13
CA GLY A 106 4.08 3.37 -0.33
C GLY A 106 3.78 4.68 0.42
N CYS A 107 4.55 5.04 1.45
CA CYS A 107 4.32 6.27 2.22
C CYS A 107 4.69 7.55 1.45
N GLU A 108 5.48 7.45 0.39
CA GLU A 108 5.86 8.59 -0.46
C GLU A 108 4.69 9.24 -1.19
N SER A 109 3.65 8.46 -1.50
CA SER A 109 2.42 8.95 -2.15
C SER A 109 1.29 9.25 -1.16
N CYS A 110 1.50 9.05 0.13
CA CYS A 110 0.52 9.27 1.18
C CYS A 110 0.68 10.64 1.83
N THR A 111 -0.44 11.33 2.05
CA THR A 111 -0.47 12.47 2.96
C THR A 111 -0.47 11.98 4.39
N VAL A 112 0.70 12.01 5.04
CA VAL A 112 0.86 11.54 6.43
C VAL A 112 0.34 12.59 7.40
N LYS A 113 -0.75 12.29 8.11
CA LYS A 113 -1.29 13.13 9.16
C LYS A 113 -0.33 13.17 10.37
N LYS A 114 -0.41 14.21 11.19
CA LYS A 114 0.45 14.38 12.37
C LYS A 114 0.37 13.20 13.36
N ALA A 115 -0.82 12.60 13.49
CA ALA A 115 -1.03 11.43 14.34
C ALA A 115 -0.29 10.19 13.82
N GLU A 116 -0.32 9.94 12.52
CA GLU A 116 0.38 8.83 11.87
C GLU A 116 1.90 9.01 11.95
N ARG A 117 2.39 10.23 11.78
CA ARG A 117 3.81 10.54 11.94
C ARG A 117 4.30 10.18 13.35
N ARG A 118 3.54 10.55 14.39
CA ARG A 118 3.85 10.16 15.77
C ARG A 118 3.90 8.64 15.97
N ARG A 119 3.02 7.89 15.32
CA ARG A 119 3.02 6.41 15.38
C ARG A 119 4.26 5.82 14.71
N ILE A 120 4.67 6.37 13.57
CA ILE A 120 5.89 5.95 12.86
C ILE A 120 7.12 6.25 13.72
N ASP A 121 7.19 7.43 14.32
CA ASP A 121 8.29 7.81 15.18
C ASP A 121 8.36 6.97 16.45
N ALA A 122 7.22 6.67 17.06
CA ALA A 122 7.13 5.75 18.19
C ALA A 122 7.60 4.33 17.81
N PHE A 123 7.26 3.86 16.60
CA PHE A 123 7.74 2.57 16.10
C PHE A 123 9.26 2.58 15.91
N LYS A 124 9.84 3.65 15.36
CA LYS A 124 11.30 3.79 15.19
C LYS A 124 12.03 3.76 16.53
N LEU A 125 11.45 4.37 17.56
CA LEU A 125 12.01 4.33 18.92
C LEU A 125 11.90 2.95 19.56
N TRP A 126 10.84 2.21 19.24
CA TRP A 126 10.66 0.84 19.75
C TRP A 126 11.65 -0.15 19.11
N CYS A 127 12.02 0.03 17.83
CA CYS A 127 13.03 -0.79 17.15
C CYS A 127 14.43 -0.55 17.71
#